data_4a72413af13e3dd3eb52de6f2a224285
#
_entry.id   4a72413af13e3dd3eb52de6f2a224285
#
_cell.length_a   1.000
_cell.length_b   1.000
_cell.length_c   1.000
_cell.angle_alpha   90.00
_cell.angle_beta   90.00
_cell.angle_gamma   90.00
#
_symmetry.space_group_name_H-M   'P 1'
#
loop_
_entity.id
_entity.type
_entity.pdbx_description
1 polymer ?
#
loop_
_entity_poly.entity_id
_entity_poly.type
_entity_poly.pdbx_seq_one_letter_code
_entity_poly.pdbx_strand_id
1 'polypeptide(L)'
;GSVQEIPCPVLNYVFDTMDPEQTYKTVCGSNVEFGEIWWFYPCVFTGQCDRYVVYNYKQQIWYTGSMSRSAWQDRAGGPLPLAADQNYLYYHETGINDGSTDPASPISAYIESSPLTLGEGDQFAFLSRVIPDIDFTGSTIPNPKALFTVSASDNPGDLYGQLDDGTVQLASSGGGAATPQIPSTSPSAT
;
A
#
# COMPACT_ATOMS: atom_id res chain seq x y z
N GLY A 1 17.72 27.20 12.04
CA GLY A 1 17.40 26.24 10.98
C GLY A 1 16.37 26.83 10.03
N SER A 2 16.48 26.52 8.76
CA SER A 2 15.47 26.90 7.76
C SER A 2 14.36 25.86 7.72
N VAL A 3 13.12 26.30 7.57
CA VAL A 3 11.99 25.43 7.26
C VAL A 3 12.00 25.20 5.74
N GLN A 4 11.92 23.94 5.33
CA GLN A 4 11.83 23.56 3.93
C GLN A 4 10.53 22.82 3.69
N GLU A 5 9.84 23.16 2.62
CA GLU A 5 8.68 22.41 2.15
C GLU A 5 9.12 21.09 1.51
N ILE A 6 8.44 20.02 1.86
CA ILE A 6 8.63 18.69 1.25
C ILE A 6 7.45 18.45 0.30
N PRO A 7 7.68 18.35 -1.02
CA PRO A 7 6.62 18.05 -1.97
C PRO A 7 5.90 16.75 -1.61
N CYS A 8 4.58 16.79 -1.53
CA CYS A 8 3.75 15.64 -1.17
C CYS A 8 2.78 15.31 -2.31
N PRO A 9 3.08 14.32 -3.17
CA PRO A 9 2.23 13.96 -4.30
C PRO A 9 0.87 13.38 -3.89
N VAL A 10 0.74 12.87 -2.67
CA VAL A 10 -0.51 12.31 -2.14
C VAL A 10 -1.34 13.33 -1.33
N LEU A 11 -0.96 14.61 -1.37
CA LEU A 11 -1.58 15.67 -0.56
C LEU A 11 -3.10 15.76 -0.77
N ASN A 12 -3.53 15.80 -2.03
CA ASN A 12 -4.95 15.91 -2.36
C ASN A 12 -5.73 14.70 -1.84
N TYR A 13 -5.21 13.48 -2.04
CA TYR A 13 -5.85 12.27 -1.53
C TYR A 13 -6.04 12.32 0.00
N VAL A 14 -5.01 12.77 0.73
CA VAL A 14 -5.08 12.86 2.20
C VAL A 14 -6.17 13.84 2.62
N PHE A 15 -6.21 15.04 2.04
CA PHE A 15 -7.20 16.06 2.41
C PHE A 15 -8.62 15.73 1.93
N ASP A 16 -8.78 15.06 0.78
CA ASP A 16 -10.09 14.62 0.29
C ASP A 16 -10.70 13.51 1.16
N THR A 17 -9.86 12.72 1.82
CA THR A 17 -10.31 11.63 2.69
C THR A 17 -10.33 11.98 4.17
N MET A 18 -9.69 13.06 4.58
CA MET A 18 -9.60 13.51 5.97
C MET A 18 -10.90 14.17 6.43
N ASP A 19 -11.34 13.84 7.64
CA ASP A 19 -12.46 14.54 8.29
C ASP A 19 -12.00 15.90 8.83
N PRO A 20 -12.46 17.02 8.23
CA PRO A 20 -12.02 18.36 8.63
C PRO A 20 -12.46 18.75 10.04
N GLU A 21 -13.55 18.17 10.55
CA GLU A 21 -14.07 18.48 11.88
C GLU A 21 -13.31 17.72 12.99
N GLN A 22 -12.63 16.63 12.63
CA GLN A 22 -11.95 15.75 13.57
C GLN A 22 -10.41 15.81 13.46
N THR A 23 -9.85 16.77 12.74
CA THR A 23 -8.41 16.90 12.49
C THR A 23 -7.56 16.91 13.77
N TYR A 24 -8.11 17.36 14.89
CA TYR A 24 -7.45 17.39 16.20
C TYR A 24 -7.07 15.99 16.73
N LYS A 25 -7.66 14.93 16.16
CA LYS A 25 -7.33 13.54 16.51
C LYS A 25 -6.06 13.05 15.82
N THR A 26 -5.53 13.78 14.84
CA THR A 26 -4.35 13.35 14.08
C THR A 26 -3.17 13.09 15.01
N VAL A 27 -2.57 11.92 14.86
CA VAL A 27 -1.41 11.47 15.64
C VAL A 27 -0.23 11.29 14.72
N CYS A 28 0.94 11.77 15.16
CA CYS A 28 2.19 11.62 14.44
C CYS A 28 3.16 10.75 15.23
N GLY A 29 3.92 9.93 14.53
CA GLY A 29 4.99 9.14 15.11
C GLY A 29 6.11 8.85 14.12
N SER A 30 7.26 8.45 14.62
CA SER A 30 8.40 8.03 13.82
C SER A 30 8.58 6.53 13.88
N ASN A 31 9.14 5.96 12.81
CA ASN A 31 9.71 4.62 12.78
C ASN A 31 11.15 4.75 12.27
N VAL A 32 12.07 4.99 13.19
CA VAL A 32 13.45 5.38 12.89
C VAL A 32 14.21 4.28 12.15
N GLU A 33 13.91 3.01 12.43
CA GLU A 33 14.56 1.88 11.76
C GLU A 33 14.39 1.94 10.25
N PHE A 34 13.16 2.20 9.80
CA PHE A 34 12.83 2.27 8.37
C PHE A 34 13.00 3.69 7.80
N GLY A 35 13.22 4.69 8.64
CA GLY A 35 13.37 6.08 8.22
C GLY A 35 12.04 6.73 7.84
N GLU A 36 11.02 6.49 8.63
CA GLU A 36 9.66 6.87 8.34
C GLU A 36 9.08 7.82 9.38
N ILE A 37 8.20 8.71 8.90
CA ILE A 37 7.34 9.54 9.73
C ILE A 37 5.92 9.21 9.34
N TRP A 38 5.11 8.85 10.32
CA TRP A 38 3.73 8.41 10.18
C TRP A 38 2.78 9.48 10.70
N TRP A 39 1.70 9.74 9.96
CA TRP A 39 0.56 10.53 10.43
C TRP A 39 -0.69 9.69 10.27
N PHE A 40 -1.31 9.36 11.40
CA PHE A 40 -2.62 8.73 11.45
C PHE A 40 -3.68 9.82 11.53
N TYR A 41 -4.63 9.81 10.64
CA TYR A 41 -5.64 10.86 10.55
C TYR A 41 -7.05 10.30 10.47
N PRO A 42 -8.07 11.07 10.95
CA PRO A 42 -9.45 10.65 10.92
C PRO A 42 -10.01 10.72 9.50
N CYS A 43 -10.72 9.66 9.09
CA CYS A 43 -11.39 9.58 7.80
C CYS A 43 -12.81 10.16 7.89
N VAL A 44 -13.26 10.82 6.83
CA VAL A 44 -14.64 11.38 6.71
C VAL A 44 -15.74 10.34 6.91
N PHE A 45 -15.46 9.06 6.63
CA PHE A 45 -16.46 7.99 6.73
C PHE A 45 -16.66 7.47 8.14
N THR A 46 -15.65 7.56 8.98
CA THR A 46 -15.65 6.97 10.34
C THR A 46 -15.46 8.00 11.45
N GLY A 47 -14.86 9.15 11.12
CA GLY A 47 -14.44 10.14 12.10
C GLY A 47 -13.37 9.64 13.07
N GLN A 48 -12.72 8.50 12.76
CA GLN A 48 -11.67 7.88 13.56
C GLN A 48 -10.35 7.82 12.77
N CYS A 49 -9.22 7.77 13.50
CA CYS A 49 -7.89 7.63 12.91
C CYS A 49 -7.70 6.21 12.35
N ASP A 50 -8.26 5.94 11.20
CA ASP A 50 -8.20 4.66 10.48
C ASP A 50 -7.47 4.75 9.14
N ARG A 51 -6.91 5.91 8.85
CA ARG A 51 -6.07 6.17 7.69
C ARG A 51 -4.70 6.66 8.12
N TYR A 52 -3.71 6.42 7.29
CA TYR A 52 -2.39 6.96 7.53
C TYR A 52 -1.74 7.45 6.24
N VAL A 53 -0.84 8.39 6.40
CA VAL A 53 0.13 8.80 5.39
C VAL A 53 1.52 8.70 5.99
N VAL A 54 2.48 8.25 5.19
CA VAL A 54 3.87 8.05 5.61
C VAL A 54 4.80 8.78 4.67
N TYR A 55 5.79 9.42 5.24
CA TYR A 55 6.96 9.92 4.52
C TYR A 55 8.19 9.11 4.90
N ASN A 56 8.76 8.40 3.93
CA ASN A 56 10.06 7.77 4.10
C ASN A 56 11.15 8.76 3.71
N TYR A 57 11.85 9.31 4.72
CA TYR A 57 12.85 10.35 4.50
C TYR A 57 14.19 9.82 3.97
N LYS A 58 14.43 8.50 4.05
CA LYS A 58 15.62 7.86 3.46
C LYS A 58 15.46 7.68 1.95
N GLN A 59 14.26 7.30 1.52
CA GLN A 59 13.93 7.06 0.11
C GLN A 59 13.26 8.26 -0.56
N GLN A 60 12.81 9.25 0.22
CA GLN A 60 12.08 10.43 -0.23
C GLN A 60 10.76 10.09 -0.96
N ILE A 61 10.06 9.08 -0.48
CA ILE A 61 8.78 8.64 -1.03
C ILE A 61 7.65 8.81 -0.01
N TRP A 62 6.44 8.97 -0.55
CA TRP A 62 5.21 9.02 0.20
C TRP A 62 4.32 7.83 -0.14
N TYR A 63 3.61 7.33 0.85
CA TYR A 63 2.59 6.32 0.66
C TYR A 63 1.49 6.45 1.71
N THR A 64 0.34 5.87 1.41
CA THR A 64 -0.86 5.93 2.24
C THR A 64 -1.41 4.53 2.47
N GLY A 65 -2.26 4.38 3.45
CA GLY A 65 -2.94 3.13 3.71
C GLY A 65 -4.01 3.27 4.78
N SER A 66 -4.55 2.14 5.19
CA SER A 66 -5.60 2.03 6.20
C SER A 66 -5.11 1.22 7.38
N MET A 67 -5.15 1.79 8.56
CA MET A 67 -4.86 1.12 9.82
C MET A 67 -5.37 2.00 10.96
N SER A 68 -6.15 1.44 11.86
CA SER A 68 -6.68 2.18 13.01
C SER A 68 -5.61 2.34 14.09
N ARG A 69 -5.14 3.57 14.28
CA ARG A 69 -4.20 3.91 15.36
C ARG A 69 -4.49 5.30 15.91
N SER A 70 -4.59 5.39 17.21
CA SER A 70 -4.84 6.63 17.95
C SER A 70 -3.64 7.10 18.78
N ALA A 71 -2.61 6.28 18.87
CA ALA A 71 -1.34 6.61 19.51
C ALA A 71 -0.21 5.78 18.88
N TRP A 72 0.98 6.36 18.85
CA TRP A 72 2.19 5.72 18.34
C TRP A 72 3.39 6.08 19.19
N GLN A 73 4.23 5.11 19.48
CA GLN A 73 5.54 5.28 20.09
C GLN A 73 6.57 4.40 19.39
N ASP A 74 7.64 5.00 18.93
CA ASP A 74 8.80 4.26 18.45
C ASP A 74 9.51 3.54 19.63
N ARG A 75 10.52 2.79 19.34
CA ARG A 75 11.27 1.89 20.26
C ARG A 75 11.83 2.48 21.56
N ALA A 76 11.44 3.69 21.94
CA ALA A 76 11.96 4.37 23.14
C ALA A 76 11.73 3.64 24.47
N GLY A 77 10.78 2.72 24.53
CA GLY A 77 10.44 1.93 25.73
C GLY A 77 10.68 0.43 25.59
N GLY A 78 11.16 -0.05 24.43
CA GLY A 78 11.33 -1.48 24.17
C GLY A 78 11.93 -1.76 22.80
N PRO A 79 12.05 -3.05 22.43
CA PRO A 79 12.67 -3.44 21.16
C PRO A 79 11.81 -3.20 19.94
N LEU A 80 10.51 -3.00 20.11
CA LEU A 80 9.52 -2.87 19.03
C LEU A 80 8.72 -1.59 19.20
N PRO A 81 8.24 -0.97 18.08
CA PRO A 81 7.29 0.11 18.15
C PRO A 81 5.96 -0.37 18.75
N LEU A 82 5.31 0.54 19.48
CA LEU A 82 4.01 0.33 20.09
C LEU A 82 3.00 1.28 19.52
N ALA A 83 1.80 0.79 19.24
CA ALA A 83 0.69 1.64 18.87
C ALA A 83 -0.60 1.16 19.53
N ALA A 84 -1.51 2.08 19.74
CA ALA A 84 -2.82 1.78 20.30
C ALA A 84 -3.93 2.15 19.32
N ASP A 85 -5.01 1.39 19.33
CA ASP A 85 -6.31 1.81 18.84
C ASP A 85 -7.28 2.04 20.02
N GLN A 86 -8.58 2.03 19.76
CA GLN A 86 -9.59 2.23 20.81
C GLN A 86 -9.67 1.07 21.81
N ASN A 87 -9.22 -0.14 21.44
CA ASN A 87 -9.44 -1.35 22.20
C ASN A 87 -8.16 -2.07 22.63
N TYR A 88 -7.10 -1.95 21.83
CA TYR A 88 -5.91 -2.77 21.99
C TYR A 88 -4.61 -1.97 21.88
N LEU A 89 -3.59 -2.54 22.48
CA LEU A 89 -2.20 -2.12 22.30
C LEU A 89 -1.48 -3.16 21.42
N TYR A 90 -0.82 -2.67 20.38
CA TYR A 90 -0.16 -3.51 19.39
C TYR A 90 1.35 -3.32 19.41
N TYR A 91 2.08 -4.42 19.31
CA TYR A 91 3.46 -4.38 18.86
C TYR A 91 3.48 -4.31 17.33
N HIS A 92 4.29 -3.42 16.79
CA HIS A 92 4.53 -3.31 15.37
C HIS A 92 5.87 -3.91 14.98
N GLU A 93 6.07 -4.11 13.67
CA GLU A 93 7.30 -4.67 13.09
C GLU A 93 7.63 -6.06 13.64
N THR A 94 6.61 -6.88 13.85
CA THR A 94 6.78 -8.24 14.33
C THR A 94 5.77 -9.19 13.71
N GLY A 95 6.25 -10.36 13.26
CA GLY A 95 5.41 -11.41 12.70
C GLY A 95 4.88 -11.10 11.29
N ILE A 96 3.99 -11.97 10.83
CA ILE A 96 3.38 -11.95 9.50
C ILE A 96 1.84 -11.93 9.57
N ASN A 97 1.28 -11.87 10.77
CA ASN A 97 -0.15 -11.87 11.01
C ASN A 97 -0.60 -10.50 11.50
N ASP A 98 -1.83 -10.15 11.20
CA ASP A 98 -2.42 -8.86 11.56
C ASP A 98 -2.82 -8.75 13.03
N GLY A 99 -2.81 -9.87 13.77
CA GLY A 99 -3.19 -9.94 15.19
C GLY A 99 -4.68 -9.72 15.46
N SER A 100 -5.52 -9.66 14.43
CA SER A 100 -6.94 -9.33 14.55
C SER A 100 -7.83 -10.51 14.92
N THR A 101 -7.36 -11.74 14.72
CA THR A 101 -8.16 -12.97 14.87
C THR A 101 -7.41 -14.07 15.61
N ASP A 102 -8.18 -15.02 16.16
CA ASP A 102 -7.68 -16.28 16.69
C ASP A 102 -8.48 -17.44 16.02
N PRO A 103 -7.86 -18.29 15.18
CA PRO A 103 -6.44 -18.30 14.81
C PRO A 103 -6.02 -17.07 14.00
N ALA A 104 -4.76 -16.65 14.16
CA ALA A 104 -4.22 -15.45 13.53
C ALA A 104 -4.33 -15.48 12.00
N SER A 105 -4.78 -14.38 11.41
CA SER A 105 -4.85 -14.20 9.95
C SER A 105 -3.58 -13.56 9.41
N PRO A 106 -3.12 -13.98 8.22
CA PRO A 106 -2.00 -13.32 7.56
C PRO A 106 -2.32 -11.85 7.24
N ILE A 107 -1.31 -10.99 7.32
CA ILE A 107 -1.42 -9.60 6.86
C ILE A 107 -1.69 -9.62 5.35
N SER A 108 -2.77 -8.93 4.93
CA SER A 108 -3.04 -8.69 3.51
C SER A 108 -2.13 -7.55 3.04
N ALA A 109 -0.98 -7.92 2.46
CA ALA A 109 0.00 -6.96 1.97
C ALA A 109 -0.19 -6.74 0.48
N TYR A 110 -0.31 -5.48 0.06
CA TYR A 110 -0.36 -5.10 -1.35
C TYR A 110 0.35 -3.76 -1.56
N ILE A 111 0.75 -3.53 -2.79
CA ILE A 111 1.28 -2.26 -3.26
C ILE A 111 0.56 -1.88 -4.55
N GLU A 112 0.11 -0.65 -4.64
CA GLU A 112 -0.59 -0.12 -5.80
C GLU A 112 0.11 1.15 -6.26
N SER A 113 0.42 1.24 -7.56
CA SER A 113 0.97 2.47 -8.14
C SER A 113 -0.15 3.45 -8.44
N SER A 114 0.17 4.73 -8.46
CA SER A 114 -0.70 5.71 -9.11
C SER A 114 -0.84 5.38 -10.60
N PRO A 115 -1.89 5.90 -11.27
CA PRO A 115 -2.03 5.78 -12.72
C PRO A 115 -0.78 6.27 -13.45
N LEU A 116 -0.31 5.45 -14.38
CA LEU A 116 0.84 5.78 -15.24
C LEU A 116 0.31 6.21 -16.60
N THR A 117 0.49 7.48 -16.93
CA THR A 117 0.19 7.99 -18.26
C THR A 117 1.37 7.72 -19.18
N LEU A 118 1.12 6.99 -20.28
CA LEU A 118 2.11 6.74 -21.32
C LEU A 118 1.98 7.82 -22.40
N GLY A 119 3.04 8.58 -22.62
CA GLY A 119 3.03 9.74 -23.49
C GLY A 119 2.30 10.94 -22.86
N GLU A 120 1.63 11.74 -23.69
CA GLU A 120 0.83 12.90 -23.26
C GLU A 120 -0.63 12.55 -22.91
N GLY A 121 -0.96 11.27 -22.86
CA GLY A 121 -2.30 10.79 -22.49
C GLY A 121 -3.30 10.72 -23.67
N ASP A 122 -2.86 11.00 -24.88
CA ASP A 122 -3.66 10.95 -26.11
C ASP A 122 -3.42 9.69 -26.97
N GLN A 123 -2.59 8.78 -26.46
CA GLN A 123 -2.19 7.58 -27.18
C GLN A 123 -2.60 6.31 -26.44
N PHE A 124 -3.13 5.35 -27.21
CA PHE A 124 -3.34 4.00 -26.71
C PHE A 124 -2.01 3.24 -26.68
N ALA A 125 -1.76 2.55 -25.56
CA ALA A 125 -0.62 1.67 -25.43
C ALA A 125 -1.06 0.21 -25.41
N PHE A 126 -0.32 -0.64 -26.09
CA PHE A 126 -0.51 -2.08 -26.03
C PHE A 126 0.52 -2.71 -25.12
N LEU A 127 0.07 -3.28 -24.00
CA LEU A 127 0.93 -3.99 -23.06
C LEU A 127 1.06 -5.45 -23.48
N SER A 128 2.19 -5.82 -24.07
CA SER A 128 2.44 -7.19 -24.55
C SER A 128 3.14 -8.09 -23.53
N ARG A 129 3.78 -7.51 -22.52
CA ARG A 129 4.54 -8.24 -21.50
C ARG A 129 4.68 -7.44 -20.22
N VAL A 130 4.52 -8.12 -19.08
CA VAL A 130 4.94 -7.65 -17.77
C VAL A 130 6.04 -8.60 -17.27
N ILE A 131 7.16 -8.04 -16.86
CA ILE A 131 8.25 -8.81 -16.25
C ILE A 131 8.38 -8.30 -14.81
N PRO A 132 7.84 -9.05 -13.84
CA PRO A 132 7.95 -8.66 -12.46
C PRO A 132 9.39 -8.85 -11.97
N ASP A 133 9.88 -7.88 -11.23
CA ASP A 133 11.13 -7.99 -10.48
C ASP A 133 10.80 -8.28 -9.02
N ILE A 134 10.72 -9.57 -8.68
CA ILE A 134 10.40 -10.02 -7.33
C ILE A 134 11.43 -11.03 -6.88
N ASP A 135 11.96 -10.77 -5.69
CA ASP A 135 12.80 -11.71 -4.97
C ASP A 135 12.02 -12.34 -3.80
N PHE A 136 11.97 -13.66 -3.77
CA PHE A 136 11.39 -14.45 -2.68
C PHE A 136 12.46 -14.99 -1.71
N THR A 137 13.69 -14.51 -1.79
CA THR A 137 14.77 -14.89 -0.89
C THR A 137 14.39 -14.56 0.56
N GLY A 138 14.51 -15.56 1.42
CA GLY A 138 14.10 -15.41 2.83
C GLY A 138 12.66 -15.77 3.15
N SER A 139 11.83 -16.09 2.14
CA SER A 139 10.49 -16.63 2.39
C SER A 139 10.59 -18.05 2.98
N THR A 140 9.87 -18.27 4.08
CA THR A 140 9.74 -19.60 4.70
C THR A 140 8.55 -20.41 4.13
N ILE A 141 7.78 -19.82 3.24
CA ILE A 141 6.61 -20.45 2.63
C ILE A 141 7.06 -21.35 1.48
N PRO A 142 6.59 -22.61 1.41
CA PRO A 142 6.97 -23.57 0.38
C PRO A 142 6.45 -23.17 -0.97
N ASN A 143 6.34 -22.39 -1.64
CA ASN A 143 5.81 -21.85 -2.91
C ASN A 143 5.23 -20.44 -2.72
N PRO A 144 6.06 -19.45 -2.44
CA PRO A 144 5.59 -18.07 -2.32
C PRO A 144 5.00 -17.60 -3.64
N LYS A 145 3.91 -16.82 -3.56
CA LYS A 145 3.19 -16.32 -4.72
C LYS A 145 2.99 -14.82 -4.57
N ALA A 146 3.10 -14.11 -5.68
CA ALA A 146 2.63 -12.73 -5.78
C ALA A 146 1.60 -12.65 -6.91
N LEU A 147 0.54 -11.89 -6.65
CA LEU A 147 -0.51 -11.62 -7.61
C LEU A 147 -0.29 -10.23 -8.20
N PHE A 148 -0.27 -10.12 -9.52
CA PHE A 148 -0.20 -8.85 -10.22
C PHE A 148 -1.53 -8.58 -10.89
N THR A 149 -2.06 -7.40 -10.65
CA THR A 149 -3.24 -6.88 -11.35
C THR A 149 -2.80 -5.67 -12.17
N VAL A 150 -3.12 -5.66 -13.43
CA VAL A 150 -2.93 -4.50 -14.31
C VAL A 150 -4.30 -3.97 -14.65
N SER A 151 -4.57 -2.74 -14.26
CA SER A 151 -5.80 -2.03 -14.60
C SER A 151 -5.50 -1.01 -15.71
N ALA A 152 -6.39 -0.88 -16.68
CA ALA A 152 -6.26 0.10 -17.73
C ALA A 152 -7.46 1.06 -17.71
N SER A 153 -7.29 2.26 -18.23
CA SER A 153 -8.34 3.26 -18.41
C SER A 153 -8.40 3.64 -19.89
N ASP A 154 -9.60 3.82 -20.41
CA ASP A 154 -9.82 4.22 -21.79
C ASP A 154 -9.60 5.72 -22.02
N ASN A 155 -9.72 6.53 -20.95
CA ASN A 155 -9.52 7.97 -21.02
C ASN A 155 -8.65 8.47 -19.87
N PRO A 156 -7.83 9.50 -20.11
CA PRO A 156 -7.07 10.16 -19.03
C PRO A 156 -8.03 10.75 -18.00
N GLY A 157 -7.84 10.38 -16.74
CA GLY A 157 -8.66 10.90 -15.63
C GLY A 157 -9.92 10.10 -15.32
N ASP A 158 -10.26 9.06 -16.07
CA ASP A 158 -11.30 8.13 -15.66
C ASP A 158 -10.85 7.34 -14.42
N LEU A 159 -11.76 7.18 -13.48
CA LEU A 159 -11.61 6.24 -12.39
C LEU A 159 -11.62 4.84 -13.02
N TYR A 160 -10.45 4.25 -13.15
CA TYR A 160 -10.18 2.85 -13.53
C TYR A 160 -11.33 2.16 -14.25
N GLY A 161 -11.35 2.27 -15.59
CA GLY A 161 -12.15 1.38 -16.40
C GLY A 161 -11.73 -0.05 -16.11
N GLN A 162 -12.62 -0.89 -15.62
CA GLN A 162 -12.42 -2.32 -15.63
C GLN A 162 -12.37 -2.78 -17.08
N LEU A 163 -11.20 -2.73 -17.68
CA LEU A 163 -10.92 -3.70 -18.74
C LEU A 163 -10.78 -5.04 -18.03
N ASP A 164 -11.28 -6.11 -18.65
CA ASP A 164 -11.15 -7.48 -18.17
C ASP A 164 -9.82 -7.66 -17.46
N ASP A 165 -9.86 -7.82 -16.13
CA ASP A 165 -8.71 -7.86 -15.27
C ASP A 165 -7.79 -9.00 -15.68
N GLY A 166 -6.71 -8.62 -16.34
CA GLY A 166 -5.60 -9.53 -16.59
C GLY A 166 -4.90 -9.85 -15.30
N THR A 167 -5.49 -10.70 -14.45
CA THR A 167 -4.86 -11.19 -13.23
C THR A 167 -3.73 -12.13 -13.61
N VAL A 168 -2.48 -11.71 -13.42
CA VAL A 168 -1.30 -12.53 -13.64
C VAL A 168 -0.86 -13.12 -12.32
N GLN A 169 -1.06 -14.43 -12.13
CA GLN A 169 -0.50 -15.15 -10.99
C GLN A 169 0.93 -15.58 -11.30
N LEU A 170 1.87 -15.11 -10.49
CA LEU A 170 3.25 -15.58 -10.51
C LEU A 170 3.46 -16.57 -9.38
N ALA A 171 3.74 -17.81 -9.74
CA ALA A 171 4.20 -18.81 -8.79
C ALA A 171 5.72 -18.98 -8.96
N SER A 172 6.49 -18.73 -7.92
CA SER A 172 7.88 -19.16 -7.86
C SER A 172 7.93 -20.57 -7.31
N SER A 173 8.41 -21.52 -8.09
CA SER A 173 8.82 -22.84 -7.59
C SER A 173 10.35 -22.83 -7.47
N GLY A 174 10.85 -22.76 -6.24
CA GLY A 174 12.23 -23.06 -5.87
C GLY A 174 13.32 -22.70 -6.90
N GLY A 175 13.71 -21.42 -6.98
CA GLY A 175 14.94 -21.02 -7.69
C GLY A 175 14.86 -20.91 -9.21
N GLY A 176 13.72 -21.03 -9.83
CA GLY A 176 13.50 -20.85 -11.27
C GLY A 176 12.74 -19.57 -11.60
N ALA A 177 13.04 -18.98 -12.75
CA ALA A 177 12.31 -17.83 -13.25
C ALA A 177 10.80 -18.10 -13.31
N ALA A 178 10.00 -17.23 -12.72
CA ALA A 178 8.54 -17.33 -12.77
C ALA A 178 8.05 -17.13 -14.21
N THR A 179 7.24 -18.05 -14.72
CA THR A 179 6.61 -17.92 -16.03
C THR A 179 5.21 -17.34 -15.79
N PRO A 180 4.89 -16.15 -16.30
CA PRO A 180 3.56 -15.59 -16.19
C PRO A 180 2.57 -16.42 -17.00
N GLN A 181 1.48 -16.84 -16.36
CA GLN A 181 0.33 -17.43 -17.05
C GLN A 181 -0.73 -16.34 -17.23
N ILE A 182 -0.90 -15.89 -18.44
CA ILE A 182 -2.00 -14.98 -18.79
C ILE A 182 -3.22 -15.88 -19.07
N PRO A 183 -4.34 -15.70 -18.36
CA PRO A 183 -5.58 -16.37 -18.74
C PRO A 183 -5.99 -15.90 -20.15
N SER A 184 -6.16 -16.84 -21.07
CA SER A 184 -6.70 -16.52 -22.39
C SER A 184 -8.20 -16.26 -22.26
N THR A 185 -8.62 -15.03 -22.14
CA THR A 185 -10.02 -14.67 -22.37
C THR A 185 -10.21 -14.50 -23.88
N SER A 186 -10.84 -15.47 -24.50
CA SER A 186 -11.39 -15.29 -25.84
C SER A 186 -12.54 -14.30 -25.76
N PRO A 187 -12.57 -13.23 -26.59
CA PRO A 187 -13.76 -12.38 -26.66
C PRO A 187 -14.91 -13.23 -27.20
N SER A 188 -15.99 -13.36 -26.43
CA SER A 188 -17.25 -13.90 -26.96
C SER A 188 -17.85 -12.84 -27.86
N ALA A 189 -17.80 -13.09 -29.18
CA ALA A 189 -18.55 -12.32 -30.17
C ALA A 189 -20.05 -12.54 -29.94
N THR A 190 -20.78 -11.47 -29.70
CA THR A 190 -22.21 -11.33 -29.94
C THR A 190 -22.46 -10.22 -30.95
#